data_88a0dec39b7be36a69982797b6e9413f
#
_entry.id   88a0dec39b7be36a69982797b6e9413f
#
_cell.length_a   1.000
_cell.length_b   1.000
_cell.length_c   1.000
_cell.angle_alpha   90.00
_cell.angle_beta   90.00
_cell.angle_gamma   90.00
#
_symmetry.space_group_name_H-M   'P 1'
#
loop_
_entity.id
_entity.type
_entity.pdbx_description
1 polymer ?
#
loop_
_entity_poly.entity_id
_entity_poly.type
_entity_poly.pdbx_seq_one_letter_code
_entity_poly.pdbx_strand_id
1 'polypeptide(L)'
;MRIKATFFVASALSVCAFSSAWSQALIPQRTNPPPSPPPAATQPPAPAATTAAAPAPAPVPTPTKANCANPNAIGVARVVQIDTTGGPGFGFEHFKQLDFLRDKEVVLTFDDGPWPVNTPSVLKTLAEECTKAIFFPIGKHATYYPEILKHVAAEGHTIGAHTWSHANLNNKKLTDDQRKEEIEKGFSAVKWALGAAPSPLFRFPALQHPPAMVTYLGERNISIWSCDLDSFDFKASTAKKIVDTVMTKLDKNGKGIVLMHDFQKHTAEALPELMTRLKAGGYKVVQVKAKAPMTTIAQYDEEVVKGLKLPTVSSRPLNSVVQTISE
;
A
#
# COMPACT_ATOMS: atom_id res chain seq x y z
N MET A 1 42.65 -45.29 21.94
CA MET A 1 43.34 -45.78 20.75
C MET A 1 43.50 -44.57 19.79
N ARG A 2 44.73 -44.13 19.65
CA ARG A 2 45.10 -42.95 18.82
C ARG A 2 45.33 -43.41 17.39
N ILE A 3 44.79 -42.69 16.39
CA ILE A 3 45.39 -42.72 15.04
C ILE A 3 45.38 -41.27 14.52
N LYS A 4 46.59 -40.80 14.25
CA LYS A 4 46.97 -39.59 13.52
C LYS A 4 47.17 -39.97 12.05
N ALA A 5 46.86 -39.06 11.13
CA ALA A 5 47.48 -38.95 9.81
C ALA A 5 47.11 -37.58 9.24
N THR A 6 47.91 -36.64 9.10
CA THR A 6 49.10 -36.33 8.31
C THR A 6 48.73 -35.66 6.95
N PHE A 7 49.21 -34.45 6.84
CA PHE A 7 49.25 -33.50 5.73
C PHE A 7 49.65 -34.04 4.37
N PHE A 8 49.10 -33.42 3.29
CA PHE A 8 49.88 -33.19 2.07
C PHE A 8 49.59 -31.81 1.50
N VAL A 9 50.67 -31.02 1.40
CA VAL A 9 50.78 -29.75 0.70
C VAL A 9 51.28 -30.08 -0.73
N ALA A 10 50.66 -29.51 -1.74
CA ALA A 10 51.22 -29.48 -3.08
C ALA A 10 51.14 -28.05 -3.60
N SER A 11 52.33 -27.45 -3.64
CA SER A 11 52.62 -26.22 -4.37
C SER A 11 52.79 -26.54 -5.87
N ALA A 12 52.25 -25.69 -6.73
CA ALA A 12 52.65 -25.67 -8.10
C ALA A 12 52.80 -24.20 -8.56
N LEU A 13 53.99 -23.95 -9.08
CA LEU A 13 54.53 -22.67 -9.49
C LEU A 13 53.93 -22.12 -10.81
N SER A 14 53.89 -20.85 -10.81
CA SER A 14 53.86 -19.80 -11.83
C SER A 14 54.61 -20.11 -13.12
N VAL A 15 54.03 -19.69 -14.26
CA VAL A 15 54.76 -19.29 -15.46
C VAL A 15 54.18 -18.00 -16.01
N CYS A 16 54.97 -16.93 -15.92
CA CYS A 16 54.76 -15.68 -16.62
C CYS A 16 55.05 -15.83 -18.13
N ALA A 17 54.12 -15.44 -18.95
CA ALA A 17 54.37 -15.17 -20.39
C ALA A 17 54.17 -13.69 -20.67
N PHE A 18 55.26 -13.00 -20.98
CA PHE A 18 55.31 -11.65 -21.53
C PHE A 18 54.81 -11.67 -22.97
N SER A 19 53.86 -10.85 -23.32
CA SER A 19 53.50 -10.54 -24.70
C SER A 19 53.61 -9.05 -24.92
N SER A 20 54.46 -8.69 -25.84
CA SER A 20 54.90 -7.37 -26.25
C SER A 20 53.74 -6.58 -26.91
N ALA A 21 53.49 -5.38 -26.41
CA ALA A 21 52.59 -4.41 -27.03
C ALA A 21 53.26 -3.72 -28.21
N TRP A 22 52.63 -3.76 -29.34
CA TRP A 22 52.95 -2.90 -30.49
C TRP A 22 52.09 -1.65 -30.42
N SER A 23 52.75 -0.51 -30.17
CA SER A 23 52.13 0.81 -30.32
C SER A 23 51.98 1.15 -31.80
N GLN A 24 50.73 1.26 -32.28
CA GLN A 24 50.46 1.93 -33.54
C GLN A 24 49.98 3.37 -33.24
N ALA A 25 50.76 4.32 -33.69
CA ALA A 25 50.45 5.73 -33.64
C ALA A 25 49.26 6.04 -34.56
N LEU A 26 48.18 6.50 -34.02
CA LEU A 26 47.01 7.01 -34.75
C LEU A 26 47.30 8.46 -35.20
N ILE A 27 47.34 8.69 -36.50
CA ILE A 27 47.36 10.00 -37.12
C ILE A 27 46.00 10.67 -36.91
N PRO A 28 45.88 11.92 -36.41
CA PRO A 28 44.62 12.59 -36.27
C PRO A 28 44.04 12.98 -37.65
N GLN A 29 42.92 12.42 -37.99
CA GLN A 29 42.11 12.88 -39.12
C GLN A 29 41.45 14.21 -38.77
N ARG A 30 41.69 15.24 -39.59
CA ARG A 30 40.98 16.50 -39.58
C ARG A 30 39.53 16.24 -39.99
N THR A 31 38.61 16.31 -39.07
CA THR A 31 37.17 16.38 -39.38
C THR A 31 36.81 17.84 -39.65
N ASN A 32 36.32 18.10 -40.85
CA ASN A 32 35.69 19.39 -41.16
C ASN A 32 34.42 19.56 -40.33
N PRO A 33 34.11 20.77 -39.80
CA PRO A 33 32.86 20.99 -39.11
C PRO A 33 31.69 20.87 -40.10
N PRO A 34 30.52 20.38 -39.60
CA PRO A 34 29.32 20.29 -40.44
C PRO A 34 28.83 21.69 -40.85
N PRO A 35 28.18 21.81 -42.02
CA PRO A 35 27.67 23.08 -42.50
C PRO A 35 26.57 23.58 -41.55
N SER A 36 26.56 24.90 -41.33
CA SER A 36 25.53 25.57 -40.49
C SER A 36 24.13 25.38 -41.09
N PRO A 37 23.12 25.17 -40.28
CA PRO A 37 21.74 25.06 -40.76
C PRO A 37 21.26 26.40 -41.36
N PRO A 38 20.37 26.36 -42.36
CA PRO A 38 19.80 27.57 -42.96
C PRO A 38 18.97 28.35 -41.92
N PRO A 39 18.84 29.68 -42.07
CA PRO A 39 18.06 30.48 -41.13
C PRO A 39 16.60 30.04 -41.10
N ALA A 40 16.08 29.86 -39.90
CA ALA A 40 14.69 29.48 -39.66
C ALA A 40 13.75 30.56 -40.21
N ALA A 41 12.84 30.14 -41.07
CA ALA A 41 11.75 31.00 -41.52
C ALA A 41 10.86 31.39 -40.30
N THR A 42 10.74 32.66 -40.08
CA THR A 42 9.83 33.25 -39.08
C THR A 42 8.37 32.89 -39.37
N GLN A 43 7.81 31.95 -38.64
CA GLN A 43 6.37 31.72 -38.61
C GLN A 43 5.69 32.85 -37.81
N PRO A 44 4.53 33.34 -38.25
CA PRO A 44 3.77 34.29 -37.49
C PRO A 44 3.27 33.63 -36.17
N PRO A 45 3.12 34.38 -35.06
CA PRO A 45 2.67 33.84 -33.80
C PRO A 45 1.25 33.27 -33.92
N ALA A 46 1.10 31.99 -33.52
CA ALA A 46 -0.22 31.40 -33.38
C ALA A 46 -1.01 32.14 -32.28
N PRO A 47 -2.34 32.29 -32.44
CA PRO A 47 -3.15 32.91 -31.40
C PRO A 47 -3.05 32.14 -30.09
N ALA A 48 -2.82 32.88 -29.00
CA ALA A 48 -2.74 32.33 -27.65
C ALA A 48 -4.02 31.56 -27.33
N ALA A 49 -3.91 30.23 -27.21
CA ALA A 49 -4.99 29.42 -26.65
C ALA A 49 -5.14 29.80 -25.16
N THR A 50 -6.25 30.45 -24.86
CA THR A 50 -6.67 30.69 -23.47
C THR A 50 -6.93 29.33 -22.82
N THR A 51 -5.98 28.79 -22.14
CA THR A 51 -6.18 27.64 -21.24
C THR A 51 -7.07 28.10 -20.10
N ALA A 52 -8.36 27.78 -20.20
CA ALA A 52 -9.26 27.89 -19.06
C ALA A 52 -8.66 26.99 -17.94
N ALA A 53 -8.25 27.62 -16.83
CA ALA A 53 -7.82 26.89 -15.65
C ALA A 53 -8.95 25.95 -15.21
N ALA A 54 -8.63 24.67 -15.08
CA ALA A 54 -9.56 23.71 -14.49
C ALA A 54 -10.01 24.23 -13.13
N PRO A 55 -11.31 24.13 -12.79
CA PRO A 55 -11.79 24.60 -11.50
C PRO A 55 -11.05 23.86 -10.38
N ALA A 56 -10.57 24.61 -9.39
CA ALA A 56 -9.93 24.06 -8.20
C ALA A 56 -10.90 23.03 -7.56
N PRO A 57 -10.39 21.86 -7.10
CA PRO A 57 -11.23 20.89 -6.42
C PRO A 57 -11.90 21.56 -5.21
N ALA A 58 -13.21 21.38 -5.10
CA ALA A 58 -13.99 21.91 -3.99
C ALA A 58 -13.36 21.45 -2.64
N PRO A 59 -13.31 22.32 -1.62
CA PRO A 59 -12.76 21.95 -0.33
C PRO A 59 -13.53 20.74 0.22
N VAL A 60 -12.77 19.64 0.51
CA VAL A 60 -13.33 18.45 1.15
C VAL A 60 -13.89 18.90 2.50
N PRO A 61 -15.19 18.68 2.78
CA PRO A 61 -15.76 19.08 4.06
C PRO A 61 -14.99 18.39 5.19
N THR A 62 -14.44 19.16 6.09
CA THR A 62 -13.80 18.68 7.31
C THR A 62 -14.85 17.91 8.10
N PRO A 63 -14.60 16.65 8.52
CA PRO A 63 -15.52 15.95 9.40
C PRO A 63 -15.52 16.67 10.75
N THR A 64 -16.47 17.55 10.92
CA THR A 64 -16.68 18.23 12.21
C THR A 64 -17.43 17.28 13.14
N LYS A 65 -17.08 17.28 14.43
CA LYS A 65 -17.87 16.66 15.52
C LYS A 65 -19.37 16.99 15.46
N ALA A 66 -19.74 17.98 14.69
CA ALA A 66 -21.11 18.53 14.57
C ALA A 66 -22.17 17.49 14.17
N ASN A 67 -21.80 16.38 13.51
CA ASN A 67 -22.75 15.35 13.06
C ASN A 67 -22.56 14.01 13.78
N CYS A 68 -21.80 13.96 14.87
CA CYS A 68 -21.60 12.74 15.65
C CYS A 68 -22.70 12.58 16.69
N ALA A 69 -23.45 11.46 16.67
CA ALA A 69 -24.47 11.16 17.67
C ALA A 69 -23.88 10.95 19.08
N ASN A 70 -22.60 10.53 19.16
CA ASN A 70 -21.89 10.34 20.42
C ASN A 70 -21.13 11.63 20.81
N PRO A 71 -21.59 12.40 21.84
CA PRO A 71 -20.92 13.63 22.25
C PRO A 71 -19.51 13.39 22.81
N ASN A 72 -19.22 12.17 23.27
CA ASN A 72 -17.94 11.77 23.85
C ASN A 72 -17.04 11.04 22.83
N ALA A 73 -17.41 11.02 21.56
CA ALA A 73 -16.61 10.40 20.51
C ALA A 73 -15.22 11.05 20.41
N ILE A 74 -14.21 10.24 20.09
CA ILE A 74 -12.87 10.75 19.82
C ILE A 74 -12.85 11.64 18.56
N GLY A 75 -13.65 11.29 17.55
CA GLY A 75 -13.78 12.01 16.29
C GLY A 75 -12.52 11.97 15.44
N VAL A 76 -12.46 12.89 14.47
CA VAL A 76 -11.27 13.20 13.67
C VAL A 76 -10.79 14.60 14.04
N ALA A 77 -9.57 14.71 14.56
CA ALA A 77 -9.02 15.99 15.01
C ALA A 77 -8.60 16.90 13.84
N ARG A 78 -8.06 16.29 12.79
CA ARG A 78 -7.73 16.93 11.52
C ARG A 78 -7.61 15.92 10.37
N VAL A 79 -7.71 16.42 9.16
CA VAL A 79 -7.46 15.64 7.95
C VAL A 79 -6.14 16.11 7.34
N VAL A 80 -5.27 15.19 6.98
CA VAL A 80 -4.04 15.47 6.23
C VAL A 80 -4.17 14.90 4.83
N GLN A 81 -3.67 15.66 3.86
CA GLN A 81 -3.61 15.20 2.47
C GLN A 81 -2.17 14.89 2.12
N ILE A 82 -1.94 13.69 1.60
CA ILE A 82 -0.61 13.21 1.18
C ILE A 82 -0.49 13.35 -0.34
N ASP A 83 0.55 14.05 -0.77
CA ASP A 83 1.03 13.97 -2.14
C ASP A 83 1.91 12.74 -2.27
N THR A 84 1.50 11.79 -3.08
CA THR A 84 2.16 10.48 -3.23
C THR A 84 3.22 10.47 -4.34
N THR A 85 3.49 11.62 -4.97
CA THR A 85 4.51 11.75 -6.03
C THR A 85 5.87 11.29 -5.52
N GLY A 86 6.50 10.40 -6.28
CA GLY A 86 7.80 9.83 -5.95
C GLY A 86 7.78 8.77 -4.84
N GLY A 87 6.60 8.34 -4.39
CA GLY A 87 6.46 7.24 -3.44
C GLY A 87 6.99 7.51 -2.03
N PRO A 88 6.57 8.60 -1.36
CA PRO A 88 7.06 8.91 -0.01
C PRO A 88 6.73 7.78 0.96
N GLY A 89 7.67 7.49 1.87
CA GLY A 89 7.52 6.46 2.91
C GLY A 89 7.15 7.07 4.26
N PHE A 90 6.24 6.43 5.00
CA PHE A 90 5.75 6.84 6.30
C PHE A 90 5.85 5.71 7.34
N GLY A 91 6.06 6.08 8.60
CA GLY A 91 6.18 5.15 9.74
C GLY A 91 7.64 4.89 10.13
N PHE A 92 7.99 5.32 11.34
CA PHE A 92 9.37 5.38 11.83
C PHE A 92 10.05 4.04 12.02
N GLU A 93 9.32 2.93 11.98
CA GLU A 93 9.98 1.63 12.01
C GLU A 93 10.93 1.47 10.80
N HIS A 94 10.56 2.04 9.63
CA HIS A 94 11.36 1.92 8.40
C HIS A 94 11.66 3.26 7.72
N PHE A 95 10.78 4.27 7.83
CA PHE A 95 10.88 5.55 7.13
C PHE A 95 10.91 6.72 8.11
N LYS A 96 12.11 7.27 8.36
CA LYS A 96 12.33 8.25 9.43
C LYS A 96 12.30 9.71 8.98
N GLN A 97 12.13 9.96 7.67
CA GLN A 97 12.29 11.31 7.13
C GLN A 97 11.02 12.16 7.21
N LEU A 98 9.85 11.53 7.16
CA LEU A 98 8.58 12.25 7.05
C LEU A 98 7.72 12.06 8.29
N ASP A 99 7.82 13.02 9.21
CA ASP A 99 7.02 13.09 10.41
C ASP A 99 5.93 14.16 10.25
N PHE A 100 4.69 13.73 10.04
CA PHE A 100 3.55 14.63 9.91
C PHE A 100 2.65 14.67 11.15
N LEU A 101 2.87 13.78 12.12
CA LEU A 101 2.08 13.70 13.34
C LEU A 101 2.61 14.65 14.40
N ARG A 102 1.69 15.33 15.08
CA ARG A 102 1.95 16.15 16.25
C ARG A 102 1.90 15.29 17.51
N ASP A 103 2.36 15.84 18.62
CA ASP A 103 2.23 15.15 19.92
C ASP A 103 0.78 14.76 20.20
N LYS A 104 0.60 13.57 20.79
CA LYS A 104 -0.70 12.94 21.06
C LYS A 104 -1.57 12.69 19.80
N GLU A 105 -1.00 12.67 18.59
CA GLU A 105 -1.73 12.29 17.38
C GLU A 105 -1.46 10.83 17.00
N VAL A 106 -2.53 10.16 16.55
CA VAL A 106 -2.48 8.78 16.07
C VAL A 106 -3.16 8.63 14.72
N VAL A 107 -2.63 7.77 13.86
CA VAL A 107 -3.30 7.24 12.68
C VAL A 107 -3.60 5.77 12.93
N LEU A 108 -4.87 5.40 12.82
CA LEU A 108 -5.31 4.01 12.92
C LEU A 108 -5.19 3.35 11.56
N THR A 109 -4.56 2.19 11.49
CA THR A 109 -4.44 1.43 10.25
C THR A 109 -4.77 -0.04 10.46
N PHE A 110 -5.45 -0.63 9.46
CA PHE A 110 -5.89 -2.02 9.49
C PHE A 110 -5.48 -2.73 8.22
N ASP A 111 -4.84 -3.87 8.36
CA ASP A 111 -4.35 -4.71 7.28
C ASP A 111 -5.19 -5.99 7.13
N ASP A 112 -5.03 -6.66 6.00
CA ASP A 112 -5.50 -8.00 5.67
C ASP A 112 -7.01 -8.16 5.39
N GLY A 113 -7.86 -7.26 5.84
CA GLY A 113 -9.29 -7.32 5.55
C GLY A 113 -9.63 -7.25 4.03
N PRO A 114 -10.90 -7.14 3.67
CA PRO A 114 -12.06 -7.26 4.56
C PRO A 114 -12.35 -8.70 4.97
N TRP A 115 -12.94 -8.89 6.15
CA TRP A 115 -13.30 -10.21 6.65
C TRP A 115 -14.69 -10.20 7.32
N PRO A 116 -15.55 -11.19 7.06
CA PRO A 116 -16.87 -11.28 7.68
C PRO A 116 -16.81 -11.23 9.21
N VAL A 117 -17.81 -10.63 9.81
CA VAL A 117 -17.96 -10.42 11.27
C VAL A 117 -16.93 -9.42 11.85
N ASN A 118 -15.64 -9.62 11.62
CA ASN A 118 -14.60 -8.84 12.28
C ASN A 118 -14.48 -7.42 11.70
N THR A 119 -14.32 -7.27 10.36
CA THR A 119 -14.29 -5.95 9.72
C THR A 119 -15.56 -5.13 10.01
N PRO A 120 -16.81 -5.67 9.90
CA PRO A 120 -18.02 -4.96 10.33
C PRO A 120 -18.01 -4.53 11.80
N SER A 121 -17.45 -5.35 12.71
CA SER A 121 -17.32 -4.99 14.13
C SER A 121 -16.34 -3.84 14.35
N VAL A 122 -15.22 -3.83 13.63
CA VAL A 122 -14.26 -2.70 13.61
C VAL A 122 -14.95 -1.43 13.11
N LEU A 123 -15.67 -1.50 11.98
CA LEU A 123 -16.41 -0.36 11.43
C LEU A 123 -17.44 0.19 12.41
N LYS A 124 -18.22 -0.68 13.06
CA LYS A 124 -19.18 -0.26 14.08
C LYS A 124 -18.52 0.60 15.16
N THR A 125 -17.39 0.16 15.71
CA THR A 125 -16.65 0.93 16.73
C THR A 125 -16.14 2.26 16.18
N LEU A 126 -15.57 2.27 14.96
CA LEU A 126 -15.09 3.51 14.32
C LEU A 126 -16.24 4.50 14.07
N ALA A 127 -17.41 4.00 13.66
CA ALA A 127 -18.62 4.80 13.46
C ALA A 127 -19.14 5.39 14.78
N GLU A 128 -19.23 4.59 15.85
CA GLU A 128 -19.65 5.03 17.19
C GLU A 128 -18.71 6.10 17.76
N GLU A 129 -17.45 6.04 17.41
CA GLU A 129 -16.42 7.04 17.76
C GLU A 129 -16.26 8.15 16.73
N CYS A 130 -17.08 8.18 15.68
CA CYS A 130 -17.06 9.16 14.58
C CYS A 130 -15.65 9.39 14.01
N THR A 131 -14.84 8.37 13.99
CA THR A 131 -13.43 8.44 13.60
C THR A 131 -13.14 7.69 12.31
N LYS A 132 -11.96 7.88 11.74
CA LYS A 132 -11.56 7.31 10.45
C LYS A 132 -10.20 6.64 10.56
N ALA A 133 -9.99 5.65 9.68
CA ALA A 133 -8.76 4.87 9.61
C ALA A 133 -8.30 4.70 8.16
N ILE A 134 -7.13 4.11 7.97
CA ILE A 134 -6.65 3.58 6.69
C ILE A 134 -6.82 2.06 6.73
N PHE A 135 -7.34 1.50 5.63
CA PHE A 135 -7.42 0.06 5.43
C PHE A 135 -6.51 -0.34 4.26
N PHE A 136 -5.74 -1.40 4.47
CA PHE A 136 -4.87 -2.02 3.46
C PHE A 136 -5.37 -3.45 3.19
N PRO A 137 -6.41 -3.61 2.36
CA PRO A 137 -6.98 -4.92 2.08
C PRO A 137 -6.06 -5.78 1.22
N ILE A 138 -6.06 -7.10 1.47
CA ILE A 138 -5.52 -8.10 0.54
C ILE A 138 -6.44 -8.17 -0.68
N GLY A 139 -5.88 -8.15 -1.89
CA GLY A 139 -6.65 -8.18 -3.13
C GLY A 139 -7.63 -9.36 -3.21
N LYS A 140 -7.21 -10.56 -2.85
CA LYS A 140 -8.10 -11.73 -2.79
C LYS A 140 -9.27 -11.53 -1.83
N HIS A 141 -9.02 -11.00 -0.64
CA HIS A 141 -10.09 -10.74 0.35
C HIS A 141 -11.05 -9.65 -0.14
N ALA A 142 -10.54 -8.63 -0.83
CA ALA A 142 -11.38 -7.62 -1.47
C ALA A 142 -12.32 -8.26 -2.51
N THR A 143 -11.85 -9.26 -3.27
CA THR A 143 -12.69 -9.97 -4.24
C THR A 143 -13.67 -10.96 -3.60
N TYR A 144 -13.35 -11.51 -2.44
CA TYR A 144 -14.25 -12.42 -1.73
C TYR A 144 -15.40 -11.69 -1.02
N TYR A 145 -15.13 -10.48 -0.52
CA TYR A 145 -16.08 -9.72 0.29
C TYR A 145 -16.21 -8.26 -0.18
N PRO A 146 -16.55 -8.03 -1.46
CA PRO A 146 -16.58 -6.68 -2.03
C PRO A 146 -17.57 -5.77 -1.32
N GLU A 147 -18.71 -6.30 -0.85
CA GLU A 147 -19.72 -5.49 -0.17
C GLU A 147 -19.24 -4.97 1.18
N ILE A 148 -18.40 -5.74 1.90
CA ILE A 148 -17.79 -5.26 3.14
C ILE A 148 -16.80 -4.12 2.82
N LEU A 149 -16.00 -4.26 1.77
CA LEU A 149 -15.05 -3.22 1.37
C LEU A 149 -15.76 -1.94 0.88
N LYS A 150 -16.89 -2.08 0.16
CA LYS A 150 -17.76 -0.93 -0.19
C LYS A 150 -18.29 -0.22 1.06
N HIS A 151 -18.64 -0.98 2.11
CA HIS A 151 -19.07 -0.39 3.39
C HIS A 151 -17.92 0.40 4.04
N VAL A 152 -16.69 -0.13 4.06
CA VAL A 152 -15.49 0.62 4.50
C VAL A 152 -15.37 1.95 3.77
N ALA A 153 -15.54 1.94 2.43
CA ALA A 153 -15.47 3.15 1.61
C ALA A 153 -16.62 4.12 1.89
N ALA A 154 -17.86 3.61 2.00
CA ALA A 154 -19.06 4.40 2.25
C ALA A 154 -18.99 5.16 3.59
N GLU A 155 -18.35 4.57 4.60
CA GLU A 155 -18.08 5.24 5.87
C GLU A 155 -16.94 6.27 5.78
N GLY A 156 -16.31 6.44 4.62
CA GLY A 156 -15.34 7.49 4.33
C GLY A 156 -13.92 7.20 4.84
N HIS A 157 -13.60 5.95 5.13
CA HIS A 157 -12.24 5.51 5.41
C HIS A 157 -11.33 5.62 4.18
N THR A 158 -10.04 5.64 4.40
CA THR A 158 -9.06 5.63 3.31
C THR A 158 -8.67 4.20 3.01
N ILE A 159 -8.64 3.83 1.73
CA ILE A 159 -8.37 2.45 1.32
C ILE A 159 -7.17 2.44 0.38
N GLY A 160 -6.13 1.73 0.76
CA GLY A 160 -4.94 1.44 -0.04
C GLY A 160 -4.94 0.00 -0.56
N ALA A 161 -3.75 -0.65 -0.61
CA ALA A 161 -3.61 -2.05 -0.99
C ALA A 161 -2.49 -2.77 -0.21
N HIS A 162 -2.60 -4.11 -0.11
CA HIS A 162 -1.69 -4.99 0.63
C HIS A 162 -1.32 -6.24 -0.17
N THR A 163 -0.93 -6.05 -1.44
CA THR A 163 -0.70 -7.09 -2.44
C THR A 163 -1.98 -7.84 -2.86
N TRP A 164 -1.84 -8.72 -3.86
CA TRP A 164 -2.92 -9.59 -4.32
C TRP A 164 -3.19 -10.74 -3.34
N SER A 165 -2.12 -11.43 -2.89
CA SER A 165 -2.25 -12.68 -2.13
C SER A 165 -1.57 -12.66 -0.75
N HIS A 166 -1.17 -11.50 -0.25
CA HIS A 166 -0.33 -11.33 0.94
C HIS A 166 1.05 -11.98 0.79
N ALA A 167 1.57 -12.03 -0.45
CA ALA A 167 2.91 -12.57 -0.70
C ALA A 167 3.99 -11.69 -0.04
N ASN A 168 4.93 -12.32 0.67
CA ASN A 168 6.12 -11.61 1.14
C ASN A 168 7.01 -11.27 -0.07
N LEU A 169 7.04 -9.99 -0.46
CA LEU A 169 7.77 -9.54 -1.64
C LEU A 169 9.30 -9.60 -1.50
N ASN A 170 9.82 -9.85 -0.29
CA ASN A 170 11.24 -10.11 -0.05
C ASN A 170 11.62 -11.59 -0.26
N ASN A 171 10.68 -12.44 -0.63
CA ASN A 171 10.93 -13.84 -0.94
C ASN A 171 11.81 -13.94 -2.19
N LYS A 172 13.01 -14.53 -2.03
CA LYS A 172 14.01 -14.70 -3.11
C LYS A 172 13.56 -15.60 -4.27
N LYS A 173 12.47 -16.37 -4.10
CA LYS A 173 11.91 -17.21 -5.15
C LYS A 173 11.02 -16.41 -6.13
N LEU A 174 10.60 -15.21 -5.77
CA LEU A 174 9.80 -14.36 -6.65
C LEU A 174 10.72 -13.56 -7.57
N THR A 175 10.35 -13.49 -8.85
CA THR A 175 10.94 -12.53 -9.80
C THR A 175 10.41 -11.12 -9.52
N ASP A 176 11.06 -10.08 -10.06
CA ASP A 176 10.58 -8.70 -9.91
C ASP A 176 9.23 -8.50 -10.61
N ASP A 177 8.99 -9.17 -11.73
CA ASP A 177 7.70 -9.10 -12.41
C ASP A 177 6.58 -9.73 -11.58
N GLN A 178 6.83 -10.87 -10.91
CA GLN A 178 5.86 -11.47 -9.98
C GLN A 178 5.58 -10.57 -8.77
N ARG A 179 6.59 -9.85 -8.28
CA ARG A 179 6.41 -8.87 -7.20
C ARG A 179 5.57 -7.68 -7.64
N LYS A 180 5.81 -7.16 -8.86
CA LYS A 180 5.01 -6.08 -9.46
C LYS A 180 3.58 -6.54 -9.71
N GLU A 181 3.39 -7.76 -10.21
CA GLU A 181 2.05 -8.36 -10.38
C GLU A 181 1.28 -8.41 -9.04
N GLU A 182 1.90 -8.86 -7.96
CA GLU A 182 1.29 -8.86 -6.62
C GLU A 182 0.84 -7.47 -6.18
N ILE A 183 1.61 -6.43 -6.47
CA ILE A 183 1.28 -5.04 -6.15
C ILE A 183 0.11 -4.56 -7.01
N GLU A 184 0.26 -4.62 -8.33
CA GLU A 184 -0.69 -4.01 -9.27
C GLU A 184 -2.03 -4.76 -9.27
N LYS A 185 -2.00 -6.08 -9.24
CA LYS A 185 -3.20 -6.92 -9.14
C LYS A 185 -3.93 -6.71 -7.81
N GLY A 186 -3.18 -6.42 -6.73
CA GLY A 186 -3.75 -5.99 -5.46
C GLY A 186 -4.58 -4.73 -5.61
N PHE A 187 -4.04 -3.67 -6.21
CA PHE A 187 -4.77 -2.43 -6.48
C PHE A 187 -5.95 -2.62 -7.43
N SER A 188 -5.78 -3.41 -8.49
CA SER A 188 -6.86 -3.71 -9.45
C SER A 188 -8.02 -4.47 -8.79
N ALA A 189 -7.73 -5.39 -7.87
CA ALA A 189 -8.75 -6.11 -7.11
C ALA A 189 -9.53 -5.19 -6.16
N VAL A 190 -8.84 -4.29 -5.48
CA VAL A 190 -9.47 -3.28 -4.63
C VAL A 190 -10.35 -2.35 -5.46
N LYS A 191 -9.85 -1.86 -6.61
CA LYS A 191 -10.65 -1.05 -7.55
C LYS A 191 -11.89 -1.78 -8.01
N TRP A 192 -11.77 -3.05 -8.40
CA TRP A 192 -12.91 -3.85 -8.82
C TRP A 192 -13.95 -3.98 -7.70
N ALA A 193 -13.51 -4.28 -6.48
CA ALA A 193 -14.39 -4.45 -5.33
C ALA A 193 -15.12 -3.16 -4.97
N LEU A 194 -14.44 -2.02 -5.05
CA LEU A 194 -15.01 -0.70 -4.74
C LEU A 194 -15.92 -0.16 -5.85
N GLY A 195 -15.67 -0.56 -7.11
CA GLY A 195 -16.23 0.13 -8.28
C GLY A 195 -15.62 1.53 -8.51
N ALA A 196 -14.55 1.88 -7.80
CA ALA A 196 -13.84 3.16 -7.87
C ALA A 196 -12.35 2.97 -7.57
N ALA A 197 -11.52 3.93 -8.01
CA ALA A 197 -10.08 3.87 -7.76
C ALA A 197 -9.77 4.03 -6.26
N PRO A 198 -8.90 3.16 -5.67
CA PRO A 198 -8.42 3.31 -4.31
C PRO A 198 -7.43 4.48 -4.18
N SER A 199 -6.96 4.73 -2.97
CA SER A 199 -5.85 5.66 -2.73
C SER A 199 -4.52 4.99 -3.08
N PRO A 200 -3.52 5.73 -3.66
CA PRO A 200 -2.20 5.21 -3.96
C PRO A 200 -1.34 5.06 -2.69
N LEU A 201 -1.83 4.28 -1.75
CA LEU A 201 -1.16 3.93 -0.51
C LEU A 201 -0.94 2.42 -0.48
N PHE A 202 0.27 2.01 -0.16
CA PHE A 202 0.65 0.61 -0.17
C PHE A 202 1.35 0.23 1.13
N ARG A 203 1.01 -0.93 1.69
CA ARG A 203 1.76 -1.54 2.78
C ARG A 203 2.31 -2.89 2.33
N PHE A 204 3.60 -3.10 2.57
CA PHE A 204 4.24 -4.37 2.28
C PHE A 204 3.85 -5.44 3.29
N PRO A 205 3.49 -6.66 2.87
CA PRO A 205 3.31 -7.80 3.78
C PRO A 205 4.53 -8.02 4.68
N ALA A 206 4.27 -8.28 5.96
CA ALA A 206 5.28 -8.43 7.01
C ALA A 206 6.28 -7.26 7.10
N LEU A 207 5.90 -6.07 6.60
CA LEU A 207 6.74 -4.86 6.55
C LEU A 207 8.10 -5.10 5.85
N GLN A 208 8.17 -6.03 4.90
CA GLN A 208 9.39 -6.36 4.17
C GLN A 208 9.49 -5.51 2.89
N HIS A 209 10.46 -4.60 2.83
CA HIS A 209 10.63 -3.57 1.80
C HIS A 209 11.80 -3.89 0.86
N PRO A 210 11.65 -4.79 -0.16
CA PRO A 210 12.74 -5.04 -1.11
C PRO A 210 13.04 -3.77 -1.92
N PRO A 211 14.32 -3.34 -2.03
CA PRO A 211 14.68 -2.05 -2.63
C PRO A 211 14.12 -1.83 -4.04
N ALA A 212 14.14 -2.87 -4.88
CA ALA A 212 13.59 -2.78 -6.24
C ALA A 212 12.09 -2.44 -6.25
N MET A 213 11.32 -2.95 -5.27
CA MET A 213 9.88 -2.64 -5.16
C MET A 213 9.64 -1.27 -4.53
N VAL A 214 10.51 -0.80 -3.64
CA VAL A 214 10.47 0.58 -3.14
C VAL A 214 10.67 1.57 -4.30
N THR A 215 11.69 1.33 -5.16
CA THR A 215 11.91 2.13 -6.37
C THR A 215 10.70 2.09 -7.30
N TYR A 216 10.17 0.90 -7.56
CA TYR A 216 8.99 0.72 -8.41
C TYR A 216 7.78 1.50 -7.91
N LEU A 217 7.49 1.44 -6.61
CA LEU A 217 6.37 2.22 -6.02
C LEU A 217 6.61 3.73 -6.17
N GLY A 218 7.86 4.19 -6.06
CA GLY A 218 8.25 5.58 -6.35
C GLY A 218 7.90 6.00 -7.78
N GLU A 219 8.27 5.19 -8.77
CA GLU A 219 7.97 5.42 -10.19
C GLU A 219 6.46 5.43 -10.47
N ARG A 220 5.70 4.65 -9.68
CA ARG A 220 4.23 4.57 -9.77
C ARG A 220 3.51 5.67 -8.97
N ASN A 221 4.24 6.54 -8.27
CA ASN A 221 3.68 7.56 -7.36
C ASN A 221 2.78 6.95 -6.27
N ILE A 222 3.19 5.81 -5.72
CA ILE A 222 2.50 5.10 -4.66
C ILE A 222 3.28 5.29 -3.36
N SER A 223 2.65 5.86 -2.34
CA SER A 223 3.27 6.03 -1.03
C SER A 223 3.36 4.71 -0.26
N ILE A 224 4.45 4.54 0.49
CA ILE A 224 4.74 3.34 1.27
C ILE A 224 4.40 3.58 2.73
N TRP A 225 3.61 2.69 3.32
CA TRP A 225 3.17 2.81 4.70
C TRP A 225 3.75 1.69 5.55
N SER A 226 4.66 2.04 6.44
CA SER A 226 5.07 1.22 7.56
C SER A 226 4.22 1.59 8.79
N CYS A 227 4.73 1.38 9.98
CA CYS A 227 4.10 1.80 11.23
C CYS A 227 5.12 2.45 12.16
N ASP A 228 4.60 3.08 13.22
CA ASP A 228 5.38 3.49 14.38
C ASP A 228 5.18 2.50 15.54
N LEU A 229 4.03 1.83 15.55
CA LEU A 229 3.55 0.97 16.61
C LEU A 229 2.86 -0.25 15.99
N ASP A 230 3.50 -1.42 16.09
CA ASP A 230 2.84 -2.69 15.80
C ASP A 230 2.08 -3.16 17.06
N SER A 231 0.79 -3.41 16.94
CA SER A 231 -0.06 -3.93 18.03
C SER A 231 0.27 -5.37 18.40
N PHE A 232 0.91 -6.12 17.49
CA PHE A 232 1.13 -7.57 17.58
C PHE A 232 -0.17 -8.37 17.80
N ASP A 233 -1.30 -7.87 17.29
CA ASP A 233 -2.62 -8.51 17.45
C ASP A 233 -2.68 -9.91 16.86
N PHE A 234 -1.91 -10.19 15.78
CA PHE A 234 -1.76 -11.52 15.19
C PHE A 234 -1.08 -12.55 16.11
N LYS A 235 -0.43 -12.11 17.21
CA LYS A 235 0.16 -12.96 18.26
C LYS A 235 -0.57 -12.83 19.58
N ALA A 236 -1.52 -11.91 19.69
CA ALA A 236 -2.19 -11.65 20.94
C ALA A 236 -3.19 -12.75 21.26
N SER A 237 -3.16 -13.22 22.49
CA SER A 237 -4.09 -14.23 23.02
C SER A 237 -5.38 -13.63 23.57
N THR A 238 -5.45 -12.31 23.74
CA THR A 238 -6.62 -11.61 24.31
C THR A 238 -6.68 -10.16 23.77
N ALA A 239 -7.88 -9.61 23.69
CA ALA A 239 -8.14 -8.21 23.38
C ALA A 239 -7.38 -7.25 24.32
N LYS A 240 -7.37 -7.54 25.62
CA LYS A 240 -6.66 -6.73 26.62
C LYS A 240 -5.17 -6.58 26.31
N LYS A 241 -4.51 -7.66 25.86
CA LYS A 241 -3.09 -7.62 25.52
C LYS A 241 -2.79 -6.69 24.34
N ILE A 242 -3.70 -6.61 23.37
CA ILE A 242 -3.59 -5.68 22.24
C ILE A 242 -3.65 -4.24 22.75
N VAL A 243 -4.66 -3.91 23.56
CA VAL A 243 -4.82 -2.57 24.15
C VAL A 243 -3.60 -2.18 24.96
N ASP A 244 -3.13 -3.05 25.85
CA ASP A 244 -1.95 -2.77 26.69
C ASP A 244 -0.69 -2.57 25.85
N THR A 245 -0.51 -3.36 24.79
CA THR A 245 0.64 -3.24 23.88
C THR A 245 0.63 -1.89 23.17
N VAL A 246 -0.50 -1.50 22.57
CA VAL A 246 -0.64 -0.24 21.86
C VAL A 246 -0.44 0.94 22.80
N MET A 247 -1.13 0.95 23.95
CA MET A 247 -1.03 2.07 24.91
C MET A 247 0.37 2.22 25.49
N THR A 248 1.03 1.12 25.88
CA THR A 248 2.43 1.17 26.38
C THR A 248 3.39 1.79 25.35
N LYS A 249 3.21 1.45 24.07
CA LYS A 249 4.05 2.03 23.01
C LYS A 249 3.71 3.48 22.74
N LEU A 250 2.43 3.85 22.76
CA LEU A 250 1.99 5.24 22.62
C LEU A 250 2.47 6.11 23.78
N ASP A 251 2.43 5.63 25.02
CA ASP A 251 2.92 6.36 26.18
C ASP A 251 4.44 6.63 26.09
N LYS A 252 5.17 5.71 25.47
CA LYS A 252 6.61 5.87 25.22
C LYS A 252 6.89 6.83 24.06
N ASN A 253 6.14 6.74 22.96
CA ASN A 253 6.43 7.46 21.71
C ASN A 253 5.69 8.79 21.60
N GLY A 254 4.64 8.99 22.39
CA GLY A 254 3.80 10.19 22.38
C GLY A 254 2.80 10.26 21.23
N LYS A 255 3.05 9.58 20.11
CA LYS A 255 2.27 9.62 18.87
C LYS A 255 2.56 8.40 18.01
N GLY A 256 1.81 8.19 16.91
CA GLY A 256 2.22 7.20 15.93
C GLY A 256 1.14 6.65 15.00
N ILE A 257 1.61 5.98 13.95
CA ILE A 257 0.84 5.16 13.03
C ILE A 257 0.72 3.78 13.66
N VAL A 258 -0.50 3.38 14.01
CA VAL A 258 -0.80 2.11 14.69
C VAL A 258 -1.16 1.05 13.66
N LEU A 259 -0.41 -0.07 13.65
CA LEU A 259 -0.69 -1.24 12.81
C LEU A 259 -1.53 -2.25 13.59
N MET A 260 -2.67 -2.61 13.01
CA MET A 260 -3.61 -3.62 13.46
C MET A 260 -4.14 -4.40 12.26
N HIS A 261 -4.91 -5.48 12.50
CA HIS A 261 -5.47 -6.30 11.42
C HIS A 261 -6.98 -6.50 11.66
N ASP A 262 -7.83 -5.95 10.77
CA ASP A 262 -9.29 -5.97 10.95
C ASP A 262 -9.94 -7.35 10.71
N PHE A 263 -9.19 -8.30 10.14
CA PHE A 263 -9.65 -9.69 10.04
C PHE A 263 -9.52 -10.47 11.35
N GLN A 264 -8.76 -9.97 12.33
CA GLN A 264 -8.53 -10.61 13.62
C GLN A 264 -9.71 -10.36 14.58
N LYS A 265 -10.23 -11.44 15.17
CA LYS A 265 -11.32 -11.36 16.16
C LYS A 265 -10.93 -10.52 17.38
N HIS A 266 -9.74 -10.77 17.92
CA HIS A 266 -9.28 -10.05 19.12
C HIS A 266 -9.04 -8.56 18.87
N THR A 267 -8.73 -8.15 17.65
CA THR A 267 -8.63 -6.74 17.28
C THR A 267 -9.99 -6.07 17.30
N ALA A 268 -11.00 -6.73 16.71
CA ALA A 268 -12.38 -6.24 16.76
C ALA A 268 -12.90 -6.12 18.21
N GLU A 269 -12.57 -7.08 19.07
CA GLU A 269 -12.92 -7.08 20.50
C GLU A 269 -12.14 -6.01 21.30
N ALA A 270 -10.88 -5.71 20.90
CA ALA A 270 -10.03 -4.75 21.60
C ALA A 270 -10.36 -3.30 21.29
N LEU A 271 -10.91 -3.02 20.10
CA LEU A 271 -11.02 -1.66 19.58
C LEU A 271 -11.88 -0.73 20.45
N PRO A 272 -13.03 -1.13 21.03
CA PRO A 272 -13.81 -0.27 21.92
C PRO A 272 -13.03 0.21 23.14
N GLU A 273 -12.29 -0.68 23.80
CA GLU A 273 -11.47 -0.34 24.95
C GLU A 273 -10.26 0.52 24.52
N LEU A 274 -9.64 0.22 23.39
CA LEU A 274 -8.57 1.03 22.85
C LEU A 274 -9.02 2.48 22.59
N MET A 275 -10.20 2.67 21.99
CA MET A 275 -10.77 4.02 21.79
C MET A 275 -10.98 4.74 23.13
N THR A 276 -11.48 4.05 24.14
CA THR A 276 -11.66 4.58 25.49
C THR A 276 -10.31 5.03 26.09
N ARG A 277 -9.28 4.19 25.98
CA ARG A 277 -7.93 4.49 26.49
C ARG A 277 -7.24 5.61 25.72
N LEU A 278 -7.41 5.69 24.41
CA LEU A 278 -6.91 6.80 23.60
C LEU A 278 -7.53 8.12 24.04
N LYS A 279 -8.85 8.16 24.26
CA LYS A 279 -9.53 9.37 24.78
C LYS A 279 -9.01 9.77 26.15
N ALA A 280 -8.91 8.84 27.09
CA ALA A 280 -8.40 9.08 28.43
C ALA A 280 -6.95 9.58 28.42
N GLY A 281 -6.11 9.08 27.50
CA GLY A 281 -4.73 9.52 27.31
C GLY A 281 -4.57 10.85 26.56
N GLY A 282 -5.68 11.48 26.13
CA GLY A 282 -5.67 12.74 25.39
C GLY A 282 -5.21 12.61 23.93
N TYR A 283 -5.22 11.39 23.38
CA TYR A 283 -4.85 11.15 21.99
C TYR A 283 -5.94 11.65 21.03
N LYS A 284 -5.51 12.02 19.82
CA LYS A 284 -6.34 12.60 18.76
C LYS A 284 -6.14 11.80 17.49
N VAL A 285 -7.21 11.37 16.83
CA VAL A 285 -7.11 10.65 15.56
C VAL A 285 -6.96 11.63 14.40
N VAL A 286 -5.99 11.34 13.53
CA VAL A 286 -5.74 12.06 12.28
C VAL A 286 -6.22 11.19 11.13
N GLN A 287 -7.09 11.75 10.28
CA GLN A 287 -7.47 11.12 9.03
C GLN A 287 -6.46 11.45 7.94
N VAL A 288 -6.06 10.44 7.18
CA VAL A 288 -5.20 10.61 6.01
C VAL A 288 -6.02 10.45 4.74
N LYS A 289 -5.80 11.31 3.75
CA LYS A 289 -6.35 11.23 2.40
C LYS A 289 -5.21 11.35 1.40
N ALA A 290 -5.29 10.66 0.27
CA ALA A 290 -4.39 10.92 -0.84
C ALA A 290 -4.86 12.14 -1.64
N LYS A 291 -3.92 12.88 -2.23
CA LYS A 291 -4.22 14.05 -3.10
C LYS A 291 -4.89 13.64 -4.41
N ALA A 292 -4.56 12.47 -4.93
CA ALA A 292 -5.12 11.91 -6.15
C ALA A 292 -5.46 10.42 -5.94
N PRO A 293 -6.43 9.88 -6.69
CA PRO A 293 -6.71 8.45 -6.68
C PRO A 293 -5.60 7.65 -7.39
N MET A 294 -5.55 6.34 -7.13
CA MET A 294 -4.65 5.42 -7.82
C MET A 294 -5.01 5.28 -9.29
N THR A 295 -4.01 5.30 -10.17
CA THR A 295 -4.16 4.89 -11.57
C THR A 295 -3.71 3.43 -11.71
N THR A 296 -4.65 2.51 -11.88
CA THR A 296 -4.36 1.09 -12.08
C THR A 296 -3.90 0.79 -13.50
N ILE A 297 -3.28 -0.36 -13.70
CA ILE A 297 -2.83 -0.85 -15.02
C ILE A 297 -3.93 -1.71 -15.61
N ALA A 298 -4.40 -1.36 -16.82
CA ALA A 298 -5.54 -2.01 -17.49
C ALA A 298 -5.39 -3.53 -17.63
N GLN A 299 -4.18 -4.02 -17.89
CA GLN A 299 -3.90 -5.45 -17.97
C GLN A 299 -4.34 -6.19 -16.69
N TYR A 300 -3.97 -5.68 -15.51
CA TYR A 300 -4.31 -6.32 -14.24
C TYR A 300 -5.79 -6.14 -13.87
N ASP A 301 -6.41 -5.03 -14.29
CA ASP A 301 -7.86 -4.85 -14.17
C ASP A 301 -8.60 -5.96 -14.93
N GLU A 302 -8.19 -6.26 -16.17
CA GLU A 302 -8.76 -7.33 -16.97
C GLU A 302 -8.48 -8.72 -16.38
N GLU A 303 -7.27 -8.95 -15.88
CA GLU A 303 -6.90 -10.24 -15.27
C GLU A 303 -7.75 -10.55 -14.04
N VAL A 304 -7.99 -9.56 -13.18
CA VAL A 304 -8.88 -9.69 -12.01
C VAL A 304 -10.28 -10.08 -12.48
N VAL A 305 -10.86 -9.36 -13.44
CA VAL A 305 -12.21 -9.64 -13.96
C VAL A 305 -12.29 -11.04 -14.58
N LYS A 306 -11.28 -11.45 -15.35
CA LYS A 306 -11.22 -12.80 -15.94
C LYS A 306 -11.15 -13.89 -14.87
N GLY A 307 -10.34 -13.67 -13.82
CA GLY A 307 -10.18 -14.63 -12.72
C GLY A 307 -11.43 -14.82 -11.85
N LEU A 308 -12.34 -13.83 -11.85
CA LEU A 308 -13.59 -13.87 -11.09
C LEU A 308 -14.77 -14.49 -11.88
N LYS A 309 -14.61 -14.69 -13.19
CA LYS A 309 -15.63 -15.40 -13.98
C LYS A 309 -15.60 -16.86 -13.59
N LEU A 310 -16.70 -17.34 -13.01
CA LEU A 310 -16.88 -18.77 -12.79
C LEU A 310 -16.80 -19.51 -14.12
N PRO A 311 -16.06 -20.63 -14.20
CA PRO A 311 -16.06 -21.45 -15.40
C PRO A 311 -17.48 -21.92 -15.69
N THR A 312 -17.98 -21.62 -16.89
CA THR A 312 -19.28 -22.11 -17.36
C THR A 312 -19.12 -23.61 -17.68
N VAL A 313 -19.65 -24.44 -16.83
CA VAL A 313 -19.65 -25.91 -17.05
C VAL A 313 -20.67 -26.37 -18.10
N SER A 314 -21.61 -25.48 -18.48
CA SER A 314 -22.57 -25.72 -19.55
C SER A 314 -23.00 -24.41 -20.20
N SER A 315 -22.99 -24.34 -21.52
CA SER A 315 -23.60 -23.27 -22.32
C SER A 315 -25.11 -23.50 -22.57
N ARG A 316 -25.65 -24.59 -22.06
CA ARG A 316 -27.06 -24.93 -22.26
C ARG A 316 -27.96 -24.03 -21.41
N PRO A 317 -29.10 -23.54 -21.98
CA PRO A 317 -30.10 -22.80 -21.20
C PRO A 317 -30.63 -23.61 -20.02
N LEU A 318 -30.96 -22.95 -18.91
CA LEU A 318 -31.43 -23.61 -17.68
C LEU A 318 -32.64 -24.54 -17.96
N ASN A 319 -33.61 -24.07 -18.74
CA ASN A 319 -34.81 -24.82 -19.13
C ASN A 319 -34.55 -26.10 -20.00
N SER A 320 -33.33 -26.21 -20.56
CA SER A 320 -32.92 -27.44 -21.27
C SER A 320 -32.19 -28.45 -20.36
N VAL A 321 -31.89 -28.05 -19.12
CA VAL A 321 -31.14 -28.86 -18.15
C VAL A 321 -32.02 -29.22 -16.95
N VAL A 322 -32.94 -28.32 -16.56
CA VAL A 322 -33.85 -28.50 -15.44
C VAL A 322 -35.30 -28.50 -15.96
N GLN A 323 -36.06 -29.55 -15.68
CA GLN A 323 -37.50 -29.63 -15.94
C GLN A 323 -38.24 -29.84 -14.64
N THR A 324 -39.30 -29.06 -14.43
CA THR A 324 -40.26 -29.32 -13.33
C THR A 324 -41.11 -30.55 -13.72
N ILE A 325 -41.08 -31.57 -12.90
CA ILE A 325 -41.85 -32.84 -13.15
C ILE A 325 -43.13 -32.89 -12.33
N SER A 326 -43.32 -32.02 -11.36
CA SER A 326 -44.58 -31.82 -10.61
C SER A 326 -44.57 -30.47 -9.93
N GLU A 327 -45.70 -29.80 -9.80
CA GLU A 327 -45.98 -28.68 -8.92
C GLU A 327 -46.93 -29.16 -7.83
#